data_82264c0661af6163bd91a8757a176592
#
_entry.id   82264c0661af6163bd91a8757a176592
#
_cell.length_a   1.000
_cell.length_b   1.000
_cell.length_c   1.000
_cell.angle_alpha   90.00
_cell.angle_beta   90.00
_cell.angle_gamma   90.00
#
_symmetry.space_group_name_H-M   'P 1'
#
loop_
_entity.id
_entity.type
_entity.pdbx_description
1 polymer ?
#
loop_
_entity_poly.entity_id
_entity_poly.type
_entity_poly.pdbx_seq_one_letter_code
_entity_poly.pdbx_strand_id
1 'polypeptide(L)'
;MRALIATYAWLLARLPEGFARANAAVLGLLLWALRRRVVRANLRAAFPGRDEAWVRRIGRLSCRRAAEMGLFSIVSPRLSAEEVRARVTVHASLLTGESRVTADVGGAVLFVPHFTLMEMMTAVTLAAPALGDRPWITLYRPLNQPAADAWVKAARERFGMRLASRREGFGQVMRNVREGGVSCILFDQKIQSGLRLTFLGRPAAVTNLPGLVAQRHRAAARIFWAERTGFWRCELRTAVLHQTGAAGLTRESNAWLEARLRSSDEACADWLWAHDRWRHGDAPWHDELGD
;
A
#
# COMPACT_ATOMS: atom_id res chain seq x y z
N MET A 1 2.86 5.61 27.13
CA MET A 1 2.71 5.47 25.68
C MET A 1 1.37 4.81 25.28
N ARG A 2 1.10 3.53 25.66
CA ARG A 2 -0.16 2.84 25.30
C ARG A 2 -1.42 3.62 25.71
N ALA A 3 -1.46 4.17 26.93
CA ALA A 3 -2.60 4.96 27.39
C ALA A 3 -2.86 6.20 26.52
N LEU A 4 -1.81 6.92 26.14
CA LEU A 4 -1.93 8.09 25.26
C LEU A 4 -2.47 7.72 23.88
N ILE A 5 -1.95 6.64 23.27
CA ILE A 5 -2.47 6.14 21.99
C ILE A 5 -3.94 5.74 22.13
N ALA A 6 -4.29 5.03 23.20
CA ALA A 6 -5.66 4.57 23.45
C ALA A 6 -6.64 5.72 23.67
N THR A 7 -6.25 6.76 24.43
CA THR A 7 -7.08 7.96 24.65
C THR A 7 -7.26 8.73 23.34
N TYR A 8 -6.19 8.94 22.57
CA TYR A 8 -6.29 9.64 21.30
C TYR A 8 -7.13 8.85 20.28
N ALA A 9 -6.97 7.52 20.22
CA ALA A 9 -7.80 6.66 19.39
C ALA A 9 -9.29 6.73 19.79
N TRP A 10 -9.56 6.80 21.10
CA TRP A 10 -10.93 6.97 21.63
C TRP A 10 -11.53 8.31 21.21
N LEU A 11 -10.79 9.41 21.31
CA LEU A 11 -11.23 10.73 20.84
C LEU A 11 -11.54 10.72 19.34
N LEU A 12 -10.64 10.14 18.52
CA LEU A 12 -10.85 10.02 17.07
C LEU A 12 -12.09 9.17 16.71
N ALA A 13 -12.42 8.16 17.51
CA ALA A 13 -13.57 7.29 17.28
C ALA A 13 -14.90 7.94 17.73
N ARG A 14 -14.89 8.81 18.74
CA ARG A 14 -16.09 9.37 19.37
C ARG A 14 -16.46 10.75 18.90
N LEU A 15 -15.48 11.55 18.49
CA LEU A 15 -15.73 12.90 17.99
C LEU A 15 -16.18 12.84 16.52
N PRO A 16 -16.92 13.86 16.05
CA PRO A 16 -17.33 13.95 14.65
C PRO A 16 -16.15 13.81 13.68
N GLU A 17 -16.37 13.25 12.50
CA GLU A 17 -15.34 13.05 11.47
C GLU A 17 -14.57 14.33 11.13
N GLY A 18 -15.20 15.50 11.27
CA GLY A 18 -14.56 16.82 11.14
C GLY A 18 -13.34 17.01 12.03
N PHE A 19 -13.36 16.45 13.24
CA PHE A 19 -12.20 16.47 14.14
C PHE A 19 -11.03 15.67 13.56
N ALA A 20 -11.27 14.47 13.06
CA ALA A 20 -10.24 13.65 12.43
C ALA A 20 -9.70 14.31 11.15
N ARG A 21 -10.57 14.94 10.34
CA ARG A 21 -10.18 15.71 9.15
C ARG A 21 -9.29 16.91 9.49
N ALA A 22 -9.60 17.64 10.55
CA ALA A 22 -8.78 18.76 11.03
C ALA A 22 -7.39 18.26 11.50
N ASN A 23 -7.35 17.17 12.27
CA ASN A 23 -6.09 16.55 12.68
C ASN A 23 -5.27 16.08 11.48
N ALA A 24 -5.89 15.45 10.48
CA ALA A 24 -5.20 15.05 9.24
C ALA A 24 -4.63 16.26 8.48
N ALA A 25 -5.35 17.39 8.47
CA ALA A 25 -4.86 18.61 7.84
C ALA A 25 -3.64 19.18 8.57
N VAL A 26 -3.70 19.30 9.90
CA VAL A 26 -2.57 19.78 10.72
C VAL A 26 -1.35 18.87 10.61
N LEU A 27 -1.53 17.57 10.82
CA LEU A 27 -0.44 16.60 10.72
C LEU A 27 0.13 16.52 9.30
N GLY A 28 -0.72 16.67 8.28
CA GLY A 28 -0.31 16.74 6.87
C GLY A 28 0.54 17.98 6.58
N LEU A 29 0.21 19.15 7.16
CA LEU A 29 1.03 20.35 7.07
C LEU A 29 2.38 20.18 7.77
N LEU A 30 2.41 19.54 8.93
CA LEU A 30 3.66 19.21 9.63
C LEU A 30 4.51 18.25 8.80
N LEU A 31 3.92 17.19 8.26
CA LEU A 31 4.62 16.25 7.37
C LEU A 31 5.16 16.97 6.12
N TRP A 32 4.36 17.84 5.51
CA TRP A 32 4.82 18.68 4.41
C TRP A 32 6.00 19.55 4.80
N ALA A 33 5.94 20.25 5.94
CA ALA A 33 7.02 21.10 6.41
C ALA A 33 8.33 20.31 6.59
N LEU A 34 8.23 19.10 7.15
CA LEU A 34 9.38 18.21 7.40
C LEU A 34 9.93 17.57 6.11
N ARG A 35 9.04 17.19 5.18
CA ARG A 35 9.41 16.38 4.00
C ARG A 35 9.31 17.12 2.67
N ARG A 36 8.97 18.42 2.65
CA ARG A 36 8.72 19.20 1.43
C ARG A 36 9.84 19.11 0.39
N ARG A 37 11.10 19.04 0.83
CA ARG A 37 12.24 18.92 -0.09
C ARG A 37 12.18 17.61 -0.88
N VAL A 38 11.93 16.49 -0.19
CA VAL A 38 11.82 15.16 -0.81
C VAL A 38 10.58 15.08 -1.70
N VAL A 39 9.42 15.51 -1.18
CA VAL A 39 8.15 15.44 -1.93
C VAL A 39 8.23 16.27 -3.22
N ARG A 40 8.77 17.51 -3.15
CA ARG A 40 8.92 18.35 -4.33
C ARG A 40 9.94 17.80 -5.32
N ALA A 41 11.07 17.29 -4.85
CA ALA A 41 12.07 16.67 -5.70
C ALA A 41 11.49 15.46 -6.46
N ASN A 42 10.77 14.59 -5.76
CA ASN A 42 10.11 13.43 -6.34
C ASN A 42 9.07 13.83 -7.40
N LEU A 43 8.16 14.77 -7.07
CA LEU A 43 7.11 15.21 -7.99
C LEU A 43 7.67 15.91 -9.24
N ARG A 44 8.66 16.81 -9.07
CA ARG A 44 9.32 17.48 -10.22
C ARG A 44 10.01 16.48 -11.14
N ALA A 45 10.68 15.50 -10.56
CA ALA A 45 11.38 14.47 -11.32
C ALA A 45 10.40 13.55 -12.07
N ALA A 46 9.27 13.19 -11.45
CA ALA A 46 8.26 12.33 -12.04
C ALA A 46 7.37 13.05 -13.08
N PHE A 47 7.19 14.36 -12.93
CA PHE A 47 6.30 15.19 -13.75
C PHE A 47 6.96 16.52 -14.16
N PRO A 48 8.03 16.48 -14.99
CA PRO A 48 8.83 17.65 -15.31
C PRO A 48 8.04 18.75 -16.05
N GLY A 49 6.93 18.41 -16.72
CA GLY A 49 6.06 19.38 -17.40
C GLY A 49 5.03 20.08 -16.50
N ARG A 50 5.00 19.79 -15.20
CA ARG A 50 4.06 20.43 -14.27
C ARG A 50 4.71 21.62 -13.56
N ASP A 51 3.90 22.67 -13.35
CA ASP A 51 4.35 23.89 -12.67
C ASP A 51 4.51 23.73 -11.16
N GLU A 52 5.14 24.70 -10.53
CA GLU A 52 5.36 24.70 -9.07
C GLU A 52 4.09 24.83 -8.25
N ALA A 53 3.03 25.40 -8.78
CA ALA A 53 1.74 25.48 -8.09
C ALA A 53 1.12 24.09 -7.98
N TRP A 54 1.15 23.31 -9.07
CA TRP A 54 0.73 21.92 -9.10
C TRP A 54 1.57 21.06 -8.15
N VAL A 55 2.90 21.15 -8.19
CA VAL A 55 3.82 20.40 -7.32
C VAL A 55 3.52 20.65 -5.83
N ARG A 56 3.28 21.92 -5.46
CA ARG A 56 2.92 22.27 -4.08
C ARG A 56 1.53 21.74 -3.70
N ARG A 57 0.56 21.85 -4.58
CA ARG A 57 -0.80 21.39 -4.34
C ARG A 57 -0.86 19.88 -4.14
N ILE A 58 -0.31 19.10 -5.08
CA ILE A 58 -0.28 17.64 -5.01
C ILE A 58 0.56 17.17 -3.81
N GLY A 59 1.72 17.78 -3.56
CA GLY A 59 2.57 17.42 -2.45
C GLY A 59 1.92 17.64 -1.08
N ARG A 60 1.20 18.75 -0.88
CA ARG A 60 0.44 19.01 0.36
C ARG A 60 -0.74 18.03 0.50
N LEU A 61 -1.44 17.75 -0.59
CA LEU A 61 -2.55 16.81 -0.59
C LEU A 61 -2.08 15.39 -0.23
N SER A 62 -0.97 14.92 -0.82
CA SER A 62 -0.37 13.62 -0.51
C SER A 62 0.07 13.54 0.96
N CYS A 63 0.71 14.58 1.51
CA CYS A 63 1.09 14.62 2.92
C CYS A 63 -0.14 14.57 3.85
N ARG A 64 -1.23 15.28 3.50
CA ARG A 64 -2.49 15.22 4.26
C ARG A 64 -3.10 13.83 4.23
N ARG A 65 -3.11 13.17 3.06
CA ARG A 65 -3.62 11.79 2.91
C ARG A 65 -2.74 10.77 3.64
N ALA A 66 -1.42 10.95 3.63
CA ALA A 66 -0.53 10.12 4.43
C ALA A 66 -0.79 10.28 5.94
N ALA A 67 -1.06 11.50 6.42
CA ALA A 67 -1.48 11.74 7.80
C ALA A 67 -2.83 11.09 8.12
N GLU A 68 -3.79 11.16 7.20
CA GLU A 68 -5.09 10.47 7.30
C GLU A 68 -4.95 8.96 7.48
N MET A 69 -4.05 8.33 6.70
CA MET A 69 -3.72 6.90 6.84
C MET A 69 -3.13 6.60 8.23
N GLY A 70 -2.19 7.41 8.71
CA GLY A 70 -1.61 7.26 10.05
C GLY A 70 -2.66 7.37 11.14
N LEU A 71 -3.60 8.31 11.03
CA LEU A 71 -4.73 8.44 11.97
C LEU A 71 -5.67 7.23 11.90
N PHE A 72 -5.91 6.68 10.71
CA PHE A 72 -6.71 5.46 10.57
C PHE A 72 -6.06 4.27 11.28
N SER A 73 -4.73 4.10 11.17
CA SER A 73 -3.99 3.07 11.91
C SER A 73 -4.15 3.21 13.43
N ILE A 74 -4.30 4.44 13.94
CA ILE A 74 -4.52 4.71 15.36
C ILE A 74 -5.96 4.41 15.77
N VAL A 75 -6.96 4.85 14.99
CA VAL A 75 -8.37 4.77 15.36
C VAL A 75 -8.98 3.39 15.11
N SER A 76 -8.49 2.65 14.09
CA SER A 76 -9.15 1.42 13.61
C SER A 76 -9.39 0.36 14.70
N PRO A 77 -8.54 0.17 15.74
CA PRO A 77 -8.84 -0.76 16.83
C PRO A 77 -10.06 -0.37 17.68
N ARG A 78 -10.51 0.88 17.59
CA ARG A 78 -11.66 1.41 18.35
C ARG A 78 -12.97 1.45 17.54
N LEU A 79 -12.88 1.28 16.23
CA LEU A 79 -14.06 1.20 15.37
C LEU A 79 -14.72 -0.19 15.49
N SER A 80 -16.03 -0.25 15.48
CA SER A 80 -16.75 -1.53 15.39
C SER A 80 -16.56 -2.18 14.01
N ALA A 81 -16.88 -3.45 13.88
CA ALA A 81 -16.87 -4.14 12.59
C ALA A 81 -17.85 -3.48 11.59
N GLU A 82 -19.00 -3.03 12.07
CA GLU A 82 -20.00 -2.32 11.27
C GLU A 82 -19.46 -0.97 10.77
N GLU A 83 -18.84 -0.17 11.64
CA GLU A 83 -18.22 1.09 11.27
C GLU A 83 -17.10 0.92 10.24
N VAL A 84 -16.35 -0.19 10.29
CA VAL A 84 -15.34 -0.51 9.28
C VAL A 84 -15.99 -0.96 7.98
N ARG A 85 -17.03 -1.83 8.01
CA ARG A 85 -17.80 -2.22 6.81
C ARG A 85 -18.41 -1.03 6.09
N ALA A 86 -18.91 -0.04 6.82
CA ALA A 86 -19.47 1.18 6.25
C ALA A 86 -18.44 2.06 5.51
N ARG A 87 -17.14 1.78 5.69
CA ARG A 87 -16.02 2.54 5.12
C ARG A 87 -15.26 1.80 4.03
N VAL A 88 -15.36 0.46 4.01
CA VAL A 88 -14.61 -0.38 3.08
C VAL A 88 -15.59 -1.18 2.25
N THR A 89 -15.65 -0.89 0.97
CA THR A 89 -16.39 -1.67 -0.01
C THR A 89 -15.44 -2.51 -0.86
N VAL A 90 -15.96 -3.52 -1.51
CA VAL A 90 -15.20 -4.42 -2.39
C VAL A 90 -15.79 -4.37 -3.78
N HIS A 91 -14.95 -4.04 -4.75
CA HIS A 91 -15.33 -4.06 -6.16
C HIS A 91 -15.48 -5.50 -6.66
N ALA A 92 -16.36 -5.71 -7.63
CA ALA A 92 -16.61 -7.03 -8.23
C ALA A 92 -15.32 -7.71 -8.75
N SER A 93 -14.31 -6.95 -9.13
CA SER A 93 -13.02 -7.48 -9.61
C SER A 93 -12.31 -8.43 -8.64
N LEU A 94 -12.56 -8.31 -7.32
CA LEU A 94 -12.00 -9.24 -6.35
C LEU A 94 -12.76 -10.59 -6.31
N LEU A 95 -14.02 -10.59 -6.68
CA LEU A 95 -14.94 -11.72 -6.50
C LEU A 95 -15.22 -12.47 -7.80
N THR A 96 -15.19 -11.76 -8.91
CA THR A 96 -15.56 -12.29 -10.23
C THR A 96 -14.57 -11.88 -11.31
N GLY A 97 -14.67 -12.52 -12.46
CA GLY A 97 -13.80 -12.22 -13.60
C GLY A 97 -12.38 -12.72 -13.44
N GLU A 98 -11.49 -12.29 -14.32
CA GLU A 98 -10.12 -12.76 -14.40
C GLU A 98 -9.26 -12.28 -13.22
N SER A 99 -9.54 -11.09 -12.68
CA SER A 99 -8.78 -10.52 -11.55
C SER A 99 -9.24 -10.99 -10.16
N ARG A 100 -10.22 -11.90 -10.09
CA ARG A 100 -10.73 -12.44 -8.81
C ARG A 100 -9.66 -13.13 -7.98
N VAL A 101 -9.86 -13.12 -6.68
CA VAL A 101 -8.97 -13.76 -5.68
C VAL A 101 -9.73 -14.75 -4.79
N THR A 102 -10.82 -15.31 -5.29
CA THR A 102 -11.62 -16.37 -4.65
C THR A 102 -10.84 -17.69 -4.59
N ALA A 103 -11.28 -18.62 -3.77
CA ALA A 103 -10.55 -19.85 -3.47
C ALA A 103 -10.29 -20.75 -4.69
N ASP A 104 -11.13 -20.65 -5.72
CA ASP A 104 -11.02 -21.41 -6.98
C ASP A 104 -9.79 -21.07 -7.82
N VAL A 105 -9.14 -19.93 -7.60
CA VAL A 105 -7.91 -19.54 -8.33
C VAL A 105 -6.63 -20.09 -7.71
N GLY A 106 -6.70 -20.89 -6.66
CA GLY A 106 -5.52 -21.40 -5.95
C GLY A 106 -4.78 -20.31 -5.17
N GLY A 107 -3.48 -20.47 -4.97
CA GLY A 107 -2.65 -19.44 -4.30
C GLY A 107 -2.59 -18.14 -5.09
N ALA A 108 -2.60 -17.00 -4.41
CA ALA A 108 -2.51 -15.69 -5.05
C ALA A 108 -1.46 -14.78 -4.40
N VAL A 109 -0.75 -14.03 -5.24
CA VAL A 109 0.17 -12.97 -4.81
C VAL A 109 -0.38 -11.64 -5.25
N LEU A 110 -0.63 -10.77 -4.29
CA LEU A 110 -1.14 -9.44 -4.50
C LEU A 110 -0.02 -8.41 -4.38
N PHE A 111 0.23 -7.70 -5.46
CA PHE A 111 1.18 -6.60 -5.55
C PHE A 111 0.48 -5.35 -5.04
N VAL A 112 0.92 -4.83 -3.91
CA VAL A 112 0.26 -3.73 -3.21
C VAL A 112 1.08 -2.45 -3.33
N PRO A 113 0.56 -1.36 -3.91
CA PRO A 113 1.22 -0.05 -3.88
C PRO A 113 0.97 0.67 -2.54
N HIS A 114 1.90 1.56 -2.13
CA HIS A 114 1.74 2.38 -0.93
C HIS A 114 0.77 3.57 -1.17
N PHE A 115 -0.46 3.25 -1.52
CA PHE A 115 -1.53 4.25 -1.54
C PHE A 115 -2.01 4.57 -0.13
N THR A 116 -2.51 5.78 0.06
CA THR A 116 -2.78 6.37 1.37
C THR A 116 -3.88 5.69 2.19
N LEU A 117 -4.71 4.82 1.60
CA LEU A 117 -5.70 4.05 2.34
C LEU A 117 -5.36 2.54 2.41
N MET A 118 -4.09 2.16 2.19
CA MET A 118 -3.69 0.75 2.22
C MET A 118 -3.95 0.07 3.57
N GLU A 119 -3.98 0.80 4.68
CA GLU A 119 -4.31 0.24 6.00
C GLU A 119 -5.73 -0.36 6.03
N MET A 120 -6.65 0.19 5.25
CA MET A 120 -8.03 -0.31 5.17
C MET A 120 -8.14 -1.64 4.42
N MET A 121 -7.12 -1.99 3.62
CA MET A 121 -7.07 -3.26 2.88
C MET A 121 -7.01 -4.48 3.82
N THR A 122 -6.56 -4.29 5.06
CA THR A 122 -6.56 -5.36 6.08
C THR A 122 -7.96 -5.80 6.52
N ALA A 123 -8.99 -5.03 6.17
CA ALA A 123 -10.39 -5.36 6.42
C ALA A 123 -11.08 -6.09 5.25
N VAL A 124 -10.34 -6.57 4.26
CA VAL A 124 -10.89 -7.20 3.04
C VAL A 124 -11.84 -8.37 3.35
N THR A 125 -11.46 -9.24 4.27
CA THR A 125 -12.29 -10.42 4.65
C THR A 125 -13.53 -10.04 5.46
N LEU A 126 -13.46 -8.91 6.19
CA LEU A 126 -14.62 -8.33 6.85
C LEU A 126 -15.60 -7.72 5.84
N ALA A 127 -15.07 -7.01 4.83
CA ALA A 127 -15.89 -6.35 3.81
C ALA A 127 -16.48 -7.35 2.79
N ALA A 128 -15.77 -8.44 2.52
CA ALA A 128 -16.21 -9.53 1.63
C ALA A 128 -15.98 -10.89 2.32
N PRO A 129 -16.95 -11.42 3.10
CA PRO A 129 -16.80 -12.68 3.83
C PRO A 129 -16.44 -13.87 2.94
N ALA A 130 -16.88 -13.91 1.69
CA ALA A 130 -16.51 -14.94 0.71
C ALA A 130 -14.99 -15.04 0.44
N LEU A 131 -14.21 -14.04 0.83
CA LEU A 131 -12.74 -14.06 0.76
C LEU A 131 -12.10 -14.55 2.07
N GLY A 132 -12.90 -14.79 3.11
CA GLY A 132 -12.45 -15.25 4.43
C GLY A 132 -12.09 -16.73 4.51
N ASP A 133 -12.52 -17.54 3.52
CA ASP A 133 -12.30 -18.99 3.49
C ASP A 133 -10.84 -19.39 3.24
N ARG A 134 -9.99 -18.43 2.96
CA ARG A 134 -8.56 -18.65 2.71
C ARG A 134 -7.69 -17.70 3.55
N PRO A 135 -6.49 -18.16 3.96
CA PRO A 135 -5.62 -17.34 4.80
C PRO A 135 -5.01 -16.17 4.02
N TRP A 136 -5.10 -14.99 4.61
CA TRP A 136 -4.47 -13.76 4.10
C TRP A 136 -3.24 -13.42 4.94
N ILE A 137 -2.12 -13.14 4.29
CA ILE A 137 -0.88 -12.74 4.95
C ILE A 137 -0.25 -11.54 4.25
N THR A 138 0.38 -10.65 5.00
CA THR A 138 1.20 -9.56 4.45
C THR A 138 2.53 -9.48 5.17
N LEU A 139 3.58 -9.12 4.41
CA LEU A 139 4.87 -8.77 4.99
C LEU A 139 4.81 -7.36 5.57
N TYR A 140 5.29 -7.19 6.79
CA TYR A 140 5.39 -5.86 7.39
C TYR A 140 6.76 -5.63 8.02
N ARG A 141 7.12 -4.37 8.17
CA ARG A 141 8.27 -3.95 8.95
C ARG A 141 7.78 -3.54 10.34
N PRO A 142 8.22 -4.21 11.42
CA PRO A 142 7.93 -3.78 12.77
C PRO A 142 8.32 -2.32 13.01
N LEU A 143 7.51 -1.60 13.76
CA LEU A 143 7.82 -0.24 14.18
C LEU A 143 8.91 -0.26 15.28
N ASN A 144 9.75 0.77 15.29
CA ASN A 144 10.82 0.87 16.28
C ASN A 144 10.28 0.99 17.73
N GLN A 145 9.05 1.48 17.88
CA GLN A 145 8.41 1.68 19.18
C GLN A 145 7.48 0.49 19.49
N PRO A 146 7.82 -0.39 20.47
CA PRO A 146 7.09 -1.64 20.70
C PRO A 146 5.58 -1.45 21.00
N ALA A 147 5.23 -0.38 21.74
CA ALA A 147 3.82 -0.12 22.07
C ALA A 147 3.00 0.30 20.83
N ALA A 148 3.60 1.07 19.93
CA ALA A 148 2.97 1.46 18.67
C ALA A 148 2.91 0.26 17.70
N ASP A 149 3.95 -0.55 17.66
CA ASP A 149 3.99 -1.77 16.85
C ASP A 149 2.88 -2.73 17.24
N ALA A 150 2.76 -3.05 18.53
CA ALA A 150 1.71 -3.91 19.05
C ALA A 150 0.30 -3.35 18.75
N TRP A 151 0.12 -2.03 18.82
CA TRP A 151 -1.15 -1.38 18.50
C TRP A 151 -1.52 -1.54 17.02
N VAL A 152 -0.58 -1.22 16.12
CA VAL A 152 -0.79 -1.33 14.68
C VAL A 152 -0.95 -2.78 14.26
N LYS A 153 -0.17 -3.69 14.83
CA LYS A 153 -0.30 -5.12 14.57
C LYS A 153 -1.69 -5.63 14.94
N ALA A 154 -2.16 -5.33 16.16
CA ALA A 154 -3.50 -5.71 16.60
C ALA A 154 -4.60 -5.13 15.70
N ALA A 155 -4.43 -3.88 15.22
CA ALA A 155 -5.35 -3.25 14.28
C ALA A 155 -5.45 -4.03 12.96
N ARG A 156 -4.31 -4.38 12.37
CA ARG A 156 -4.23 -5.04 11.07
C ARG A 156 -4.67 -6.51 11.10
N GLU A 157 -4.38 -7.22 12.20
CA GLU A 157 -4.74 -8.64 12.35
C GLU A 157 -6.19 -8.86 12.78
N ARG A 158 -6.88 -7.80 13.16
CA ARG A 158 -8.21 -7.84 13.76
C ARG A 158 -9.28 -8.56 12.90
N PHE A 159 -9.12 -8.49 11.59
CA PHE A 159 -10.08 -9.03 10.63
C PHE A 159 -9.52 -10.17 9.76
N GLY A 160 -8.57 -10.95 10.31
CA GLY A 160 -8.05 -12.13 9.66
C GLY A 160 -6.81 -11.94 8.78
N MET A 161 -6.33 -10.71 8.61
CA MET A 161 -5.03 -10.48 7.97
C MET A 161 -3.90 -10.89 8.92
N ARG A 162 -3.04 -11.80 8.51
CA ARG A 162 -1.84 -12.19 9.29
C ARG A 162 -0.67 -11.33 8.90
N LEU A 163 0.13 -10.90 9.90
CA LEU A 163 1.35 -10.12 9.67
C LEU A 163 2.59 -10.99 9.86
N ALA A 164 3.41 -11.07 8.83
CA ALA A 164 4.71 -11.73 8.87
C ALA A 164 5.84 -10.68 8.88
N SER A 165 6.75 -10.77 9.84
CA SER A 165 7.92 -9.89 9.91
C SER A 165 8.81 -10.09 8.68
N ARG A 166 9.34 -9.00 8.10
CA ARG A 166 10.28 -9.09 6.96
C ARG A 166 11.52 -9.95 7.24
N ARG A 167 11.92 -10.14 8.50
CA ARG A 167 13.10 -10.92 8.88
C ARG A 167 12.84 -12.43 8.84
N GLU A 168 11.63 -12.87 9.22
CA GLU A 168 11.30 -14.29 9.42
C GLU A 168 10.11 -14.75 8.58
N GLY A 169 9.36 -13.81 8.01
CA GLY A 169 8.07 -14.06 7.39
C GLY A 169 8.12 -14.51 5.94
N PHE A 170 9.29 -14.47 5.28
CA PHE A 170 9.35 -14.87 3.87
C PHE A 170 8.92 -16.35 3.67
N GLY A 171 9.40 -17.25 4.51
CA GLY A 171 8.99 -18.65 4.49
C GLY A 171 7.48 -18.84 4.77
N GLN A 172 6.89 -17.98 5.62
CA GLN A 172 5.46 -18.01 5.89
C GLN A 172 4.64 -17.57 4.69
N VAL A 173 5.07 -16.52 3.98
CA VAL A 173 4.44 -16.03 2.74
C VAL A 173 4.48 -17.11 1.66
N MET A 174 5.63 -17.74 1.45
CA MET A 174 5.80 -18.84 0.48
C MET A 174 4.88 -20.02 0.81
N ARG A 175 4.85 -20.43 2.07
CA ARG A 175 3.97 -21.50 2.54
C ARG A 175 2.51 -21.16 2.32
N ASN A 176 2.09 -19.95 2.70
CA ASN A 176 0.72 -19.49 2.53
C ASN A 176 0.24 -19.59 1.08
N VAL A 177 1.06 -19.13 0.12
CA VAL A 177 0.72 -19.23 -1.31
C VAL A 177 0.64 -20.67 -1.76
N ARG A 178 1.61 -21.52 -1.37
CA ARG A 178 1.62 -22.93 -1.70
C ARG A 178 0.36 -23.67 -1.21
N GLU A 179 -0.15 -23.26 -0.05
CA GLU A 179 -1.33 -23.84 0.60
C GLU A 179 -2.65 -23.18 0.14
N GLY A 180 -2.63 -22.45 -0.97
CA GLY A 180 -3.81 -21.83 -1.55
C GLY A 180 -4.20 -20.47 -0.94
N GLY A 181 -3.41 -19.90 -0.05
CA GLY A 181 -3.66 -18.61 0.58
C GLY A 181 -3.36 -17.40 -0.30
N VAL A 182 -3.70 -16.22 0.20
CA VAL A 182 -3.44 -14.92 -0.44
C VAL A 182 -2.32 -14.19 0.29
N SER A 183 -1.29 -13.80 -0.45
CA SER A 183 -0.13 -13.07 0.10
C SER A 183 -0.04 -11.66 -0.49
N CYS A 184 -0.18 -10.65 0.36
CA CYS A 184 -0.07 -9.24 -0.01
C CYS A 184 1.37 -8.76 0.19
N ILE A 185 2.01 -8.26 -0.86
CA ILE A 185 3.41 -7.81 -0.80
C ILE A 185 3.51 -6.41 -1.41
N LEU A 186 3.98 -5.46 -0.61
CA LEU A 186 4.22 -4.10 -1.08
C LEU A 186 5.46 -4.08 -1.99
N PHE A 187 5.36 -3.42 -3.17
CA PHE A 187 6.37 -3.55 -4.22
C PHE A 187 7.07 -2.25 -4.62
N ASP A 188 6.57 -1.10 -4.21
CA ASP A 188 6.90 0.21 -4.80
C ASP A 188 7.82 1.10 -3.96
N GLN A 189 8.37 0.59 -2.85
CA GLN A 189 9.37 1.32 -2.08
C GLN A 189 10.78 1.02 -2.59
N LYS A 190 11.71 1.97 -2.30
CA LYS A 190 13.13 1.81 -2.59
C LYS A 190 13.71 0.60 -1.87
N ILE A 191 14.53 -0.15 -2.60
CA ILE A 191 15.40 -1.20 -2.04
C ILE A 191 16.86 -0.95 -2.46
N GLN A 192 17.81 -1.59 -1.77
CA GLN A 192 19.23 -1.46 -2.09
C GLN A 192 19.65 -2.35 -3.27
N SER A 193 19.07 -3.54 -3.34
CA SER A 193 19.33 -4.52 -4.41
C SER A 193 18.00 -5.05 -4.93
N GLY A 194 17.84 -5.12 -6.27
CA GLY A 194 16.63 -5.61 -6.92
C GLY A 194 16.67 -5.37 -8.42
N LEU A 195 15.55 -5.61 -9.07
CA LEU A 195 15.45 -5.34 -10.49
C LEU A 195 15.59 -3.85 -10.75
N ARG A 196 16.41 -3.49 -11.73
CA ARG A 196 16.56 -2.12 -12.19
C ARG A 196 15.59 -1.87 -13.33
N LEU A 197 14.84 -0.75 -13.26
CA LEU A 197 13.93 -0.33 -14.31
C LEU A 197 13.77 1.19 -14.29
N THR A 198 13.24 1.74 -15.36
CA THR A 198 12.81 3.14 -15.40
C THR A 198 11.41 3.23 -14.79
N PHE A 199 11.25 4.09 -13.78
CA PHE A 199 9.98 4.39 -13.14
C PHE A 199 9.74 5.91 -13.12
N LEU A 200 8.64 6.35 -13.74
CA LEU A 200 8.31 7.77 -13.93
C LEU A 200 9.46 8.56 -14.59
N GLY A 201 10.10 7.95 -15.60
CA GLY A 201 11.20 8.57 -16.36
C GLY A 201 12.55 8.55 -15.65
N ARG A 202 12.70 7.89 -14.49
CA ARG A 202 13.95 7.82 -13.73
C ARG A 202 14.35 6.40 -13.39
N PRO A 203 15.67 6.12 -13.36
CA PRO A 203 16.18 4.87 -12.88
C PRO A 203 15.73 4.57 -11.43
N ALA A 204 15.24 3.35 -11.19
CA ALA A 204 14.79 2.92 -9.86
C ALA A 204 15.13 1.45 -9.62
N ALA A 205 15.63 1.15 -8.42
CA ALA A 205 15.73 -0.22 -7.95
C ALA A 205 14.39 -0.62 -7.32
N VAL A 206 13.81 -1.71 -7.78
CA VAL A 206 12.51 -2.23 -7.35
C VAL A 206 12.61 -3.66 -6.85
N THR A 207 11.78 -4.02 -5.88
CA THR A 207 11.73 -5.39 -5.41
C THR A 207 11.05 -6.30 -6.45
N ASN A 208 11.67 -7.42 -6.75
CA ASN A 208 11.07 -8.49 -7.54
C ASN A 208 10.45 -9.58 -6.65
N LEU A 209 10.42 -9.37 -5.34
CA LEU A 209 9.96 -10.36 -4.37
C LEU A 209 8.54 -10.89 -4.65
N PRO A 210 7.51 -10.05 -4.91
CA PRO A 210 6.18 -10.59 -5.22
C PRO A 210 6.19 -11.42 -6.51
N GLY A 211 6.96 -11.00 -7.53
CA GLY A 211 7.14 -11.76 -8.76
C GLY A 211 7.81 -13.12 -8.55
N LEU A 212 8.87 -13.18 -7.72
CA LEU A 212 9.54 -14.42 -7.36
C LEU A 212 8.60 -15.41 -6.64
N VAL A 213 7.78 -14.91 -5.72
CA VAL A 213 6.79 -15.75 -5.02
C VAL A 213 5.74 -16.27 -5.99
N ALA A 214 5.21 -15.42 -6.86
CA ALA A 214 4.22 -15.81 -7.86
C ALA A 214 4.79 -16.85 -8.85
N GLN A 215 5.98 -16.61 -9.38
CA GLN A 215 6.65 -17.52 -10.31
C GLN A 215 6.92 -18.89 -9.69
N ARG A 216 7.49 -18.94 -8.48
CA ARG A 216 7.86 -20.18 -7.81
C ARG A 216 6.67 -21.10 -7.54
N HIS A 217 5.51 -20.55 -7.26
CA HIS A 217 4.31 -21.31 -6.93
C HIS A 217 3.26 -21.33 -8.06
N ARG A 218 3.59 -20.77 -9.23
CA ARG A 218 2.65 -20.61 -10.35
C ARG A 218 1.33 -19.98 -9.87
N ALA A 219 1.45 -19.05 -8.92
CA ALA A 219 0.33 -18.42 -8.28
C ALA A 219 -0.26 -17.29 -9.13
N ALA A 220 -1.55 -17.04 -8.97
CA ALA A 220 -2.21 -15.91 -9.61
C ALA A 220 -1.60 -14.57 -9.12
N ALA A 221 -1.13 -13.74 -10.04
CA ALA A 221 -0.56 -12.43 -9.76
C ALA A 221 -1.57 -11.32 -10.06
N ARG A 222 -1.81 -10.43 -9.09
CA ARG A 222 -2.77 -9.32 -9.21
C ARG A 222 -2.20 -8.07 -8.58
N ILE A 223 -2.55 -6.89 -9.12
CA ILE A 223 -2.47 -5.65 -8.35
C ILE A 223 -3.64 -5.61 -7.39
N PHE A 224 -3.42 -5.15 -6.18
CA PHE A 224 -4.47 -4.95 -5.17
C PHE A 224 -4.31 -3.58 -4.53
N TRP A 225 -5.34 -2.76 -4.59
CA TRP A 225 -5.29 -1.40 -4.03
C TRP A 225 -6.61 -0.96 -3.41
N ALA A 226 -6.53 0.05 -2.56
CA ALA A 226 -7.66 0.77 -2.04
C ALA A 226 -7.91 2.02 -2.89
N GLU A 227 -8.97 2.00 -3.69
CA GLU A 227 -9.44 3.17 -4.44
C GLU A 227 -10.15 4.11 -3.48
N ARG A 228 -9.65 5.34 -3.38
CA ARG A 228 -10.21 6.32 -2.47
C ARG A 228 -11.59 6.79 -2.91
N THR A 229 -12.59 6.68 -2.04
CA THR A 229 -13.95 7.22 -2.24
C THR A 229 -14.29 8.35 -1.27
N GLY A 230 -13.46 8.58 -0.25
CA GLY A 230 -13.66 9.65 0.72
C GLY A 230 -12.65 9.60 1.87
N PHE A 231 -12.86 10.44 2.88
CA PHE A 231 -12.08 10.40 4.10
C PHE A 231 -12.37 9.10 4.85
N TRP A 232 -11.33 8.29 5.08
CA TRP A 232 -11.45 6.94 5.63
C TRP A 232 -12.50 6.08 4.92
N ARG A 233 -12.63 6.24 3.58
CA ARG A 233 -13.52 5.44 2.75
C ARG A 233 -12.80 5.00 1.49
N CYS A 234 -12.91 3.73 1.19
CA CYS A 234 -12.32 3.16 -0.03
C CYS A 234 -13.15 2.02 -0.60
N GLU A 235 -12.92 1.76 -1.87
CA GLU A 235 -13.32 0.55 -2.55
C GLU A 235 -12.07 -0.28 -2.87
N LEU A 236 -12.02 -1.52 -2.41
CA LEU A 236 -10.93 -2.44 -2.68
C LEU A 236 -11.06 -3.01 -4.08
N ARG A 237 -9.99 -2.96 -4.85
CA ARG A 237 -9.96 -3.34 -6.26
C ARG A 237 -8.76 -4.21 -6.59
N THR A 238 -8.91 -5.06 -7.63
CA THR A 238 -7.83 -5.84 -8.23
C THR A 238 -7.75 -5.63 -9.73
N ALA A 239 -6.53 -5.82 -10.26
CA ALA A 239 -6.27 -5.90 -11.70
C ALA A 239 -5.34 -7.08 -11.97
N VAL A 240 -5.50 -7.74 -13.11
CA VAL A 240 -4.65 -8.85 -13.54
C VAL A 240 -3.25 -8.34 -13.88
N LEU A 241 -2.24 -9.15 -13.60
CA LEU A 241 -0.92 -9.06 -14.20
C LEU A 241 -0.79 -10.22 -15.19
N HIS A 242 -0.53 -9.92 -16.45
CA HIS A 242 -0.52 -10.87 -17.56
C HIS A 242 0.87 -11.42 -17.87
N GLN A 243 1.92 -10.68 -17.47
CA GLN A 243 3.28 -11.10 -17.71
C GLN A 243 3.64 -12.37 -16.89
N THR A 244 4.59 -13.13 -17.40
CA THR A 244 5.13 -14.32 -16.74
C THR A 244 6.53 -14.03 -16.20
N GLY A 245 6.93 -14.82 -15.21
CA GLY A 245 8.23 -14.67 -14.57
C GLY A 245 8.34 -13.46 -13.65
N ALA A 246 9.29 -13.50 -12.73
CA ALA A 246 9.46 -12.49 -11.70
C ALA A 246 9.74 -11.09 -12.27
N ALA A 247 10.61 -11.02 -13.28
CA ALA A 247 10.98 -9.75 -13.91
C ALA A 247 9.81 -9.14 -14.71
N GLY A 248 9.10 -9.97 -15.49
CA GLY A 248 7.93 -9.53 -16.25
C GLY A 248 6.84 -8.95 -15.35
N LEU A 249 6.44 -9.68 -14.32
CA LEU A 249 5.46 -9.24 -13.32
C LEU A 249 5.90 -7.95 -12.61
N THR A 250 7.19 -7.82 -12.30
CA THR A 250 7.72 -6.62 -11.65
C THR A 250 7.67 -5.41 -12.58
N ARG A 251 8.02 -5.56 -13.87
CA ARG A 251 7.92 -4.47 -14.85
C ARG A 251 6.46 -4.05 -15.05
N GLU A 252 5.57 -5.01 -15.25
CA GLU A 252 4.15 -4.74 -15.47
C GLU A 252 3.49 -4.04 -14.26
N SER A 253 3.76 -4.50 -13.04
CA SER A 253 3.22 -3.86 -11.83
C SER A 253 3.69 -2.41 -11.65
N ASN A 254 4.97 -2.11 -11.97
CA ASN A 254 5.48 -0.75 -11.93
C ASN A 254 4.93 0.10 -13.07
N ALA A 255 4.74 -0.44 -14.28
CA ALA A 255 4.08 0.25 -15.38
C ALA A 255 2.61 0.58 -15.06
N TRP A 256 1.88 -0.37 -14.45
CA TRP A 256 0.53 -0.14 -13.95
C TRP A 256 0.48 1.02 -12.93
N LEU A 257 1.41 1.00 -11.97
CA LEU A 257 1.49 2.08 -10.96
C LEU A 257 1.79 3.44 -11.63
N GLU A 258 2.73 3.48 -12.57
CA GLU A 258 3.05 4.71 -13.32
C GLU A 258 1.83 5.23 -14.08
N ALA A 259 1.13 4.38 -14.81
CA ALA A 259 -0.11 4.72 -15.52
C ALA A 259 -1.17 5.25 -14.55
N ARG A 260 -1.33 4.61 -13.38
CA ARG A 260 -2.27 5.04 -12.36
C ARG A 260 -1.94 6.42 -11.80
N LEU A 261 -0.66 6.70 -11.50
CA LEU A 261 -0.22 7.99 -10.99
C LEU A 261 -0.36 9.12 -12.03
N ARG A 262 -0.33 8.79 -13.31
CA ARG A 262 -0.53 9.74 -14.42
C ARG A 262 -2.01 9.95 -14.76
N SER A 263 -2.92 9.08 -14.30
CA SER A 263 -4.33 9.10 -14.71
C SER A 263 -5.10 10.30 -14.19
N SER A 264 -4.77 10.81 -12.99
CA SER A 264 -5.41 12.00 -12.41
C SER A 264 -4.58 12.59 -11.26
N ASP A 265 -4.85 13.85 -10.93
CA ASP A 265 -4.26 14.52 -9.77
C ASP A 265 -4.62 13.82 -8.45
N GLU A 266 -5.83 13.27 -8.36
CA GLU A 266 -6.30 12.53 -7.20
C GLU A 266 -5.52 11.22 -7.04
N ALA A 267 -5.37 10.43 -8.08
CA ALA A 267 -4.58 9.20 -8.06
C ALA A 267 -3.11 9.50 -7.76
N CYS A 268 -2.55 10.56 -8.34
CA CYS A 268 -1.19 11.02 -8.05
C CYS A 268 -1.02 11.35 -6.57
N ALA A 269 -1.96 12.09 -5.97
CA ALA A 269 -1.88 12.50 -4.57
C ALA A 269 -2.07 11.34 -3.59
N ASP A 270 -2.63 10.22 -4.00
CA ASP A 270 -2.82 9.06 -3.14
C ASP A 270 -1.53 8.25 -2.90
N TRP A 271 -0.48 8.47 -3.67
CA TRP A 271 0.78 7.78 -3.45
C TRP A 271 1.66 8.46 -2.40
N LEU A 272 2.50 7.68 -1.71
CA LEU A 272 3.34 8.13 -0.60
C LEU A 272 4.58 8.90 -1.10
N TRP A 273 4.41 10.11 -1.64
CA TRP A 273 5.49 10.97 -2.15
C TRP A 273 6.51 11.40 -1.08
N ALA A 274 6.17 11.28 0.20
CA ALA A 274 7.10 11.56 1.31
C ALA A 274 8.21 10.50 1.46
N HIS A 275 8.08 9.33 0.80
CA HIS A 275 9.14 8.34 0.70
C HIS A 275 10.19 8.79 -0.33
N ASP A 276 11.49 8.72 0.03
CA ASP A 276 12.60 9.08 -0.83
C ASP A 276 12.92 7.95 -1.80
N ARG A 277 12.12 7.87 -2.88
CA ARG A 277 12.12 6.77 -3.84
C ARG A 277 13.41 6.64 -4.62
N TRP A 278 14.05 7.77 -4.96
CA TRP A 278 15.22 7.84 -5.86
C TRP A 278 16.51 8.25 -5.17
N ARG A 279 16.61 8.18 -3.85
CA ARG A 279 17.75 8.61 -3.05
C ARG A 279 19.01 7.85 -3.37
N HIS A 280 19.72 7.84 -4.30
CA HIS A 280 20.94 7.21 -4.80
C HIS A 280 20.78 6.76 -6.27
N GLY A 281 19.81 7.33 -7.00
CA GLY A 281 19.55 7.01 -8.40
C GLY A 281 20.56 7.60 -9.38
N ASP A 282 21.53 8.39 -8.90
CA ASP A 282 22.54 9.04 -9.76
C ASP A 282 23.82 8.20 -9.92
N ALA A 283 23.89 6.99 -9.37
CA ALA A 283 24.98 6.06 -9.67
C ALA A 283 24.86 5.59 -11.13
N PRO A 284 25.97 5.56 -11.91
CA PRO A 284 25.93 5.11 -13.30
C PRO A 284 25.29 3.71 -13.40
N TRP A 285 24.31 3.62 -14.27
CA TRP A 285 23.66 2.35 -14.60
C TRP A 285 24.60 1.55 -15.50
N HIS A 286 25.13 0.46 -14.99
CA HIS A 286 25.56 -0.60 -15.86
C HIS A 286 24.35 -1.50 -16.09
N ASP A 287 23.87 -1.56 -17.32
CA ASP A 287 22.83 -2.49 -17.74
C ASP A 287 23.36 -3.92 -17.61
N GLU A 288 23.24 -4.50 -16.43
CA GLU A 288 23.28 -5.95 -16.28
C GLU A 288 21.87 -6.50 -16.57
N LEU A 289 21.44 -6.35 -17.80
CA LEU A 289 20.37 -7.14 -18.38
C LEU A 289 21.03 -8.35 -19.06
N GLY A 290 21.40 -9.34 -18.26
CA GLY A 290 21.53 -10.71 -18.74
C GLY A 290 20.12 -11.27 -18.92
N ASP A 291 19.84 -11.75 -20.10
CA ASP A 291 18.64 -12.50 -20.53
C ASP A 291 18.33 -13.70 -19.63
#